data_2e860b216a3e4e3ca318b782400b4deb
#
_entry.id   2e860b216a3e4e3ca318b782400b4deb
#
_cell.length_a   1.000
_cell.length_b   1.000
_cell.length_c   1.000
_cell.angle_alpha   90.00
_cell.angle_beta   90.00
_cell.angle_gamma   90.00
#
_symmetry.space_group_name_H-M   'P 1'
#
loop_
_entity.id
_entity.type
_entity.pdbx_description
1 polymer ?
#
loop_
_entity_poly.entity_id
_entity_poly.type
_entity_poly.pdbx_seq_one_letter_code
_entity_poly.pdbx_strand_id
1 'polypeptide(L)'
;MSEELFKKREIKEEKRENHIYISISQVLSYLSAPFDQQGVAKRTYENNFNNPESQYYQKTIEEIIEMWSAKGEVSMQYGKNLDEYIGCVLEGDESDVELYNLDHDTENDSRLSHHIRAFDEFYKVLKSSGYDFVTREQDVAYESKNKIKIGDKEYTFTVIGRFDALFYNKETGRYLVIDWKSSGSIDTMPKKYTGNLLGPAKIYKDLNWYTYTTQLYFYKTALLESNMLKDTTDYKDVDVRIVNLPDHDFEDGNPYCSYSPAYHYNKDFLDSVFEFAVKKKILLDSKKIK
;
A
#
# COMPACT_ATOMS: atom_id res chain seq x y z
N MET A 1 11.73 19.13 16.36
CA MET A 1 11.59 19.60 14.95
C MET A 1 10.43 18.89 14.22
N SER A 2 10.26 17.58 14.38
CA SER A 2 9.12 16.83 13.77
C SER A 2 7.74 17.26 14.30
N GLU A 3 7.59 17.52 15.58
CA GLU A 3 6.32 17.97 16.21
C GLU A 3 5.83 19.34 15.71
N GLU A 4 6.72 20.15 15.15
CA GLU A 4 6.33 21.41 14.52
C GLU A 4 5.79 21.25 13.10
N LEU A 5 6.13 20.16 12.41
CA LEU A 5 5.77 19.92 11.01
C LEU A 5 4.54 19.04 10.85
N PHE A 6 4.24 18.21 11.84
CA PHE A 6 3.16 17.23 11.81
C PHE A 6 2.40 17.18 13.13
N LYS A 7 1.07 17.23 13.07
CA LYS A 7 0.20 17.08 14.23
C LYS A 7 -0.38 15.68 14.28
N LYS A 8 0.09 14.89 15.23
CA LYS A 8 -0.49 13.56 15.48
C LYS A 8 -1.94 13.66 15.90
N ARG A 9 -2.82 12.86 15.31
CA ARG A 9 -4.25 12.82 15.63
C ARG A 9 -4.65 11.39 15.93
N GLU A 10 -5.34 11.18 17.05
CA GLU A 10 -5.97 9.91 17.37
C GLU A 10 -7.28 9.78 16.60
N ILE A 11 -7.44 8.70 15.84
CA ILE A 11 -8.66 8.40 15.09
C ILE A 11 -9.49 7.43 15.92
N LYS A 12 -10.67 7.90 16.37
CA LYS A 12 -11.62 7.07 17.10
C LYS A 12 -12.82 6.76 16.23
N GLU A 13 -13.12 5.48 16.05
CA GLU A 13 -14.37 5.04 15.44
C GLU A 13 -15.51 5.22 16.45
N GLU A 14 -16.24 6.31 16.33
CA GLU A 14 -17.43 6.56 17.15
C GLU A 14 -18.67 5.93 16.50
N LYS A 15 -19.51 5.28 17.30
CA LYS A 15 -20.81 4.81 16.80
C LYS A 15 -21.70 6.00 16.48
N ARG A 16 -21.85 6.31 15.19
CA ARG A 16 -22.78 7.30 14.67
C ARG A 16 -23.87 6.59 13.85
N GLU A 17 -25.10 7.05 13.98
CA GLU A 17 -26.20 6.48 13.19
C GLU A 17 -25.99 6.73 11.71
N ASN A 18 -26.15 5.71 10.88
CA ASN A 18 -25.94 5.75 9.42
C ASN A 18 -24.54 6.27 9.01
N HIS A 19 -23.52 6.00 9.83
CA HIS A 19 -22.13 6.30 9.49
C HIS A 19 -21.34 5.02 9.26
N ILE A 20 -20.53 5.01 8.19
CA ILE A 20 -19.74 3.85 7.78
C ILE A 20 -18.25 4.17 7.92
N TYR A 21 -17.55 3.36 8.70
CA TYR A 21 -16.09 3.32 8.68
C TYR A 21 -15.62 2.24 7.72
N ILE A 22 -14.65 2.58 6.88
CA ILE A 22 -14.05 1.66 5.91
C ILE A 22 -12.54 1.89 5.83
N SER A 23 -11.73 0.82 5.89
CA SER A 23 -10.29 0.96 5.69
C SER A 23 -9.95 1.18 4.22
N ILE A 24 -8.85 1.89 3.95
CA ILE A 24 -8.36 2.06 2.57
C ILE A 24 -8.07 0.70 1.92
N SER A 25 -7.53 -0.27 2.65
CA SER A 25 -7.30 -1.63 2.14
C SER A 25 -8.60 -2.30 1.70
N GLN A 26 -9.69 -2.11 2.44
CA GLN A 26 -11.02 -2.61 2.05
C GLN A 26 -11.56 -1.88 0.81
N VAL A 27 -11.36 -0.56 0.71
CA VAL A 27 -11.69 0.21 -0.51
C VAL A 27 -10.99 -0.39 -1.72
N LEU A 28 -9.67 -0.60 -1.63
CA LEU A 28 -8.88 -1.15 -2.73
C LEU A 28 -9.32 -2.56 -3.10
N SER A 29 -9.66 -3.42 -2.12
CA SER A 29 -10.17 -4.77 -2.39
C SER A 29 -11.49 -4.79 -3.16
N TYR A 30 -12.27 -3.71 -3.08
CA TYR A 30 -13.52 -3.59 -3.83
C TYR A 30 -13.32 -3.08 -5.27
N LEU A 31 -12.15 -2.54 -5.59
CA LEU A 31 -11.82 -2.10 -6.95
C LEU A 31 -11.39 -3.24 -7.86
N SER A 32 -10.89 -4.35 -7.33
CA SER A 32 -10.52 -5.52 -8.11
C SER A 32 -11.63 -6.58 -8.12
N ALA A 33 -11.66 -7.40 -9.16
CA ALA A 33 -12.48 -8.58 -9.17
C ALA A 33 -11.94 -9.59 -8.13
N PRO A 34 -12.81 -10.35 -7.45
CA PRO A 34 -12.35 -11.41 -6.57
C PRO A 34 -11.40 -12.37 -7.29
N PHE A 35 -10.28 -12.69 -6.67
CA PHE A 35 -9.33 -13.64 -7.25
C PHE A 35 -9.91 -15.05 -7.23
N ASP A 36 -10.08 -15.64 -8.42
CA ASP A 36 -10.52 -17.03 -8.59
C ASP A 36 -9.34 -17.98 -8.38
N GLN A 37 -8.98 -18.20 -7.11
CA GLN A 37 -7.85 -19.04 -6.73
C GLN A 37 -7.98 -20.47 -7.27
N GLN A 38 -9.16 -21.06 -7.17
CA GLN A 38 -9.43 -22.42 -7.63
C GLN A 38 -9.30 -22.53 -9.17
N GLY A 39 -9.91 -21.60 -9.90
CA GLY A 39 -9.83 -21.61 -11.35
C GLY A 39 -8.41 -21.34 -11.87
N VAL A 40 -7.63 -20.50 -11.17
CA VAL A 40 -6.23 -20.27 -11.53
C VAL A 40 -5.38 -21.51 -11.20
N ALA A 41 -5.55 -22.13 -10.03
CA ALA A 41 -4.83 -23.34 -9.64
C ALA A 41 -5.13 -24.50 -10.59
N LYS A 42 -6.40 -24.66 -11.01
CA LYS A 42 -6.79 -25.66 -12.00
C LYS A 42 -6.08 -25.46 -13.35
N ARG A 43 -6.03 -24.22 -13.86
CA ARG A 43 -5.28 -23.92 -15.10
C ARG A 43 -3.78 -24.16 -14.94
N THR A 44 -3.22 -23.83 -13.77
CA THR A 44 -1.81 -24.09 -13.45
C THR A 44 -1.53 -25.58 -13.45
N TYR A 45 -2.38 -26.40 -12.84
CA TYR A 45 -2.33 -27.84 -12.85
C TYR A 45 -2.36 -28.39 -14.30
N GLU A 46 -3.39 -28.01 -15.07
CA GLU A 46 -3.57 -28.48 -16.47
C GLU A 46 -2.35 -28.17 -17.36
N ASN A 47 -1.72 -27.03 -17.17
CA ASN A 47 -0.58 -26.60 -17.98
C ASN A 47 0.77 -27.18 -17.53
N ASN A 48 0.89 -27.62 -16.27
CA ASN A 48 2.20 -27.95 -15.68
C ASN A 48 2.32 -29.38 -15.16
N PHE A 49 1.22 -30.14 -15.04
CA PHE A 49 1.23 -31.48 -14.44
C PHE A 49 2.24 -32.44 -15.10
N ASN A 50 2.39 -32.37 -16.43
CA ASN A 50 3.30 -33.21 -17.21
C ASN A 50 4.61 -32.48 -17.60
N ASN A 51 4.88 -31.29 -17.03
CA ASN A 51 6.10 -30.54 -17.33
C ASN A 51 7.16 -30.74 -16.22
N PRO A 52 8.20 -31.62 -16.44
CA PRO A 52 9.20 -31.90 -15.41
C PRO A 52 10.03 -30.68 -14.96
N GLU A 53 10.10 -29.62 -15.79
CA GLU A 53 10.83 -28.38 -15.46
C GLU A 53 10.00 -27.40 -14.60
N SER A 54 8.70 -27.67 -14.46
CA SER A 54 7.82 -26.82 -13.67
C SER A 54 7.89 -27.15 -12.18
N GLN A 55 7.92 -26.13 -11.33
CA GLN A 55 7.77 -26.31 -9.88
C GLN A 55 6.42 -26.97 -9.50
N TYR A 56 5.46 -27.00 -10.43
CA TYR A 56 4.13 -27.62 -10.25
C TYR A 56 4.03 -29.02 -10.86
N TYR A 57 5.16 -29.60 -11.29
CA TYR A 57 5.18 -30.95 -11.88
C TYR A 57 4.57 -31.97 -10.91
N GLN A 58 3.58 -32.73 -11.39
CA GLN A 58 2.83 -33.76 -10.63
C GLN A 58 2.20 -33.27 -9.31
N LYS A 59 2.02 -31.95 -9.13
CA LYS A 59 1.33 -31.39 -7.97
C LYS A 59 -0.18 -31.40 -8.19
N THR A 60 -0.95 -31.66 -7.12
CA THR A 60 -2.40 -31.51 -7.13
C THR A 60 -2.81 -30.03 -7.08
N ILE A 61 -4.08 -29.73 -7.31
CA ILE A 61 -4.61 -28.35 -7.20
C ILE A 61 -4.45 -27.84 -5.76
N GLU A 62 -4.73 -28.68 -4.77
CA GLU A 62 -4.61 -28.39 -3.36
C GLU A 62 -3.15 -28.07 -2.99
N GLU A 63 -2.18 -28.90 -3.41
CA GLU A 63 -0.76 -28.64 -3.17
C GLU A 63 -0.28 -27.33 -3.83
N ILE A 64 -0.80 -26.99 -5.02
CA ILE A 64 -0.48 -25.72 -5.69
C ILE A 64 -0.99 -24.54 -4.84
N ILE A 65 -2.21 -24.63 -4.30
CA ILE A 65 -2.79 -23.60 -3.44
C ILE A 65 -1.99 -23.47 -2.13
N GLU A 66 -1.61 -24.57 -1.52
CA GLU A 66 -0.77 -24.59 -0.31
C GLU A 66 0.61 -23.96 -0.57
N MET A 67 1.25 -24.28 -1.70
CA MET A 67 2.53 -23.64 -2.10
C MET A 67 2.38 -22.11 -2.24
N TRP A 68 1.28 -21.62 -2.82
CA TRP A 68 1.04 -20.19 -2.93
C TRP A 68 0.81 -19.54 -1.57
N SER A 69 0.05 -20.19 -0.69
CA SER A 69 -0.20 -19.69 0.67
C SER A 69 1.10 -19.61 1.47
N ALA A 70 1.91 -20.66 1.46
CA ALA A 70 3.20 -20.68 2.14
C ALA A 70 4.15 -19.59 1.61
N LYS A 71 4.22 -19.41 0.29
CA LYS A 71 5.01 -18.32 -0.32
C LYS A 71 4.50 -16.93 0.11
N GLY A 72 3.19 -16.76 0.23
CA GLY A 72 2.57 -15.52 0.71
C GLY A 72 2.93 -15.22 2.16
N GLU A 73 2.89 -16.23 3.04
CA GLU A 73 3.25 -16.09 4.46
C GLU A 73 4.73 -15.70 4.63
N VAL A 74 5.63 -16.37 3.91
CA VAL A 74 7.06 -16.04 3.91
C VAL A 74 7.27 -14.60 3.43
N SER A 75 6.62 -14.19 2.33
CA SER A 75 6.76 -12.82 1.81
C SER A 75 6.22 -11.76 2.79
N MET A 76 5.13 -12.06 3.50
CA MET A 76 4.61 -11.19 4.56
C MET A 76 5.60 -11.04 5.71
N GLN A 77 6.28 -12.12 6.11
CA GLN A 77 7.27 -12.07 7.19
C GLN A 77 8.46 -11.19 6.82
N TYR A 78 8.99 -11.34 5.59
CA TYR A 78 10.06 -10.44 5.12
C TYR A 78 9.61 -8.97 5.05
N GLY A 79 8.36 -8.71 4.65
CA GLY A 79 7.81 -7.36 4.67
C GLY A 79 7.75 -6.76 6.08
N LYS A 80 7.39 -7.55 7.10
CA LYS A 80 7.40 -7.12 8.50
C LYS A 80 8.81 -6.88 9.03
N ASN A 81 9.74 -7.80 8.75
CA ASN A 81 11.13 -7.66 9.16
C ASN A 81 11.75 -6.40 8.55
N LEU A 82 11.50 -6.14 7.26
CA LEU A 82 11.95 -4.91 6.61
C LEU A 82 11.35 -3.65 7.26
N ASP A 83 10.05 -3.66 7.56
CA ASP A 83 9.40 -2.51 8.20
C ASP A 83 9.95 -2.24 9.61
N GLU A 84 10.29 -3.28 10.37
CA GLU A 84 10.97 -3.18 11.66
C GLU A 84 12.36 -2.56 11.49
N TYR A 85 13.16 -3.03 10.53
CA TYR A 85 14.45 -2.42 10.19
C TYR A 85 14.33 -0.93 9.85
N ILE A 86 13.38 -0.58 8.99
CA ILE A 86 13.09 0.81 8.63
C ILE A 86 12.77 1.63 9.88
N GLY A 87 12.04 1.05 10.84
CA GLY A 87 11.77 1.68 12.15
C GLY A 87 13.03 1.98 12.93
N CYS A 88 13.93 1.02 13.05
CA CYS A 88 15.23 1.21 13.73
C CYS A 88 16.04 2.33 13.09
N VAL A 89 16.09 2.41 11.74
CA VAL A 89 16.86 3.45 11.04
C VAL A 89 16.22 4.84 11.15
N LEU A 90 14.88 4.93 11.07
CA LEU A 90 14.19 6.22 11.02
C LEU A 90 13.89 6.82 12.40
N GLU A 91 13.61 6.00 13.41
CA GLU A 91 13.15 6.43 14.75
C GLU A 91 14.13 6.06 15.86
N GLY A 92 14.99 5.06 15.64
CA GLY A 92 15.99 4.56 16.57
C GLY A 92 17.35 5.25 16.43
N ASP A 93 18.35 4.58 16.96
CA ASP A 93 19.75 4.97 16.84
C ASP A 93 20.62 3.82 16.26
N GLU A 94 21.95 4.04 16.18
CA GLU A 94 22.86 3.02 15.65
C GLU A 94 22.82 1.70 16.44
N SER A 95 22.58 1.74 17.75
CA SER A 95 22.49 0.54 18.58
C SER A 95 21.23 -0.27 18.31
N ASP A 96 20.12 0.36 17.97
CA ASP A 96 18.89 -0.32 17.58
C ASP A 96 19.09 -1.08 16.25
N VAL A 97 19.80 -0.47 15.29
CA VAL A 97 20.14 -1.13 14.02
C VAL A 97 21.10 -2.31 14.22
N GLU A 98 22.12 -2.15 15.08
CA GLU A 98 23.05 -3.24 15.41
C GLU A 98 22.32 -4.42 16.07
N LEU A 99 21.43 -4.14 17.03
CA LEU A 99 20.64 -5.16 17.72
C LEU A 99 19.70 -5.88 16.74
N TYR A 100 19.00 -5.14 15.87
CA TYR A 100 18.16 -5.71 14.82
C TYR A 100 18.95 -6.69 13.94
N ASN A 101 20.14 -6.28 13.48
CA ASN A 101 20.98 -7.11 12.61
C ASN A 101 21.43 -8.41 13.29
N LEU A 102 21.70 -8.38 14.61
CA LEU A 102 22.03 -9.56 15.38
C LEU A 102 20.83 -10.50 15.56
N ASP A 103 19.66 -9.94 15.90
CA ASP A 103 18.45 -10.71 16.19
C ASP A 103 17.89 -11.41 14.93
N HIS A 104 18.08 -10.81 13.75
CA HIS A 104 17.56 -11.32 12.47
C HIS A 104 18.62 -12.02 11.60
N ASP A 105 19.86 -12.15 12.11
CA ASP A 105 20.98 -12.79 11.37
C ASP A 105 21.11 -12.27 9.94
N THR A 106 21.03 -10.95 9.78
CA THR A 106 20.96 -10.29 8.46
C THR A 106 22.17 -10.58 7.58
N GLU A 107 23.33 -10.94 8.15
CA GLU A 107 24.53 -11.32 7.40
C GLU A 107 24.34 -12.64 6.65
N ASN A 108 23.56 -13.58 7.19
CA ASN A 108 23.34 -14.90 6.59
C ASN A 108 22.01 -15.01 5.83
N ASP A 109 21.02 -14.15 6.09
CA ASP A 109 19.78 -14.07 5.32
C ASP A 109 19.96 -13.17 4.08
N SER A 110 20.37 -13.78 2.97
CA SER A 110 20.62 -13.04 1.72
C SER A 110 19.38 -12.30 1.21
N ARG A 111 18.18 -12.80 1.47
CA ARG A 111 16.94 -12.17 1.05
C ARG A 111 16.65 -10.92 1.86
N LEU A 112 16.75 -11.00 3.19
CA LEU A 112 16.57 -9.86 4.08
C LEU A 112 17.63 -8.79 3.84
N SER A 113 18.90 -9.18 3.68
CA SER A 113 19.98 -8.23 3.39
C SER A 113 19.81 -7.49 2.06
N HIS A 114 19.17 -8.09 1.05
CA HIS A 114 18.81 -7.36 -0.17
C HIS A 114 17.75 -6.29 0.08
N HIS A 115 16.69 -6.62 0.82
CA HIS A 115 15.67 -5.63 1.21
C HIS A 115 16.26 -4.46 1.99
N ILE A 116 17.13 -4.75 2.96
CA ILE A 116 17.84 -3.76 3.77
C ILE A 116 18.70 -2.85 2.89
N ARG A 117 19.54 -3.43 2.05
CA ARG A 117 20.38 -2.67 1.11
C ARG A 117 19.54 -1.78 0.19
N ALA A 118 18.42 -2.27 -0.31
CA ALA A 118 17.51 -1.51 -1.15
C ALA A 118 16.98 -0.27 -0.42
N PHE A 119 16.61 -0.41 0.87
CA PHE A 119 16.18 0.70 1.69
C PHE A 119 17.33 1.68 1.98
N ASP A 120 18.51 1.21 2.38
CA ASP A 120 19.64 2.05 2.74
C ASP A 120 20.08 2.93 1.58
N GLU A 121 20.20 2.35 0.37
CA GLU A 121 20.54 3.10 -0.83
C GLU A 121 19.47 4.13 -1.20
N PHE A 122 18.19 3.77 -1.10
CA PHE A 122 17.11 4.71 -1.30
C PHE A 122 17.14 5.85 -0.27
N TYR A 123 17.29 5.53 1.01
CA TYR A 123 17.30 6.51 2.09
C TYR A 123 18.48 7.48 1.98
N LYS A 124 19.65 6.99 1.58
CA LYS A 124 20.82 7.82 1.30
C LYS A 124 20.55 8.84 0.18
N VAL A 125 19.90 8.42 -0.91
CA VAL A 125 19.49 9.31 -2.00
C VAL A 125 18.46 10.33 -1.50
N LEU A 126 17.49 9.90 -0.71
CA LEU A 126 16.45 10.76 -0.15
C LEU A 126 17.06 11.86 0.75
N LYS A 127 17.99 11.48 1.64
CA LYS A 127 18.72 12.42 2.50
C LYS A 127 19.57 13.42 1.69
N SER A 128 20.29 12.94 0.67
CA SER A 128 21.09 13.82 -0.19
C SER A 128 20.25 14.79 -1.02
N SER A 129 18.96 14.47 -1.23
CA SER A 129 17.97 15.33 -1.88
C SER A 129 17.30 16.34 -0.93
N GLY A 130 17.77 16.45 0.31
CA GLY A 130 17.32 17.45 1.29
C GLY A 130 16.04 17.06 2.05
N TYR A 131 15.61 15.80 1.99
CA TYR A 131 14.46 15.32 2.75
C TYR A 131 14.85 14.84 4.14
N ASP A 132 14.19 15.38 5.15
CA ASP A 132 14.29 14.95 6.53
C ASP A 132 13.05 14.10 6.90
N PHE A 133 13.27 13.07 7.71
CA PHE A 133 12.20 12.24 8.28
C PHE A 133 11.32 13.07 9.23
N VAL A 134 10.01 12.87 9.13
CA VAL A 134 9.00 13.55 9.97
C VAL A 134 8.33 12.56 10.91
N THR A 135 7.71 11.51 10.37
CA THR A 135 7.02 10.48 11.13
C THR A 135 6.74 9.26 10.26
N ARG A 136 6.44 8.10 10.90
CA ARG A 136 6.01 6.88 10.23
C ARG A 136 4.76 6.28 10.90
N GLU A 137 4.12 5.35 10.18
CA GLU A 137 3.00 4.54 10.67
C GLU A 137 1.91 5.34 11.39
N GLN A 138 1.52 6.48 10.81
CA GLN A 138 0.47 7.31 11.39
C GLN A 138 -0.88 7.02 10.74
N ASP A 139 -1.88 6.88 11.61
CA ASP A 139 -3.27 6.75 11.18
C ASP A 139 -3.77 8.09 10.63
N VAL A 140 -4.46 8.01 9.50
CA VAL A 140 -5.12 9.14 8.84
C VAL A 140 -6.55 8.79 8.48
N ALA A 141 -7.42 9.79 8.47
CA ALA A 141 -8.82 9.63 8.15
C ALA A 141 -9.29 10.71 7.18
N TYR A 142 -10.09 10.29 6.22
CA TYR A 142 -10.83 11.17 5.32
C TYR A 142 -12.33 11.03 5.62
N GLU A 143 -12.95 12.05 6.19
CA GLU A 143 -14.39 12.12 6.42
C GLU A 143 -15.06 12.79 5.22
N SER A 144 -15.93 12.04 4.54
CA SER A 144 -16.64 12.58 3.37
C SER A 144 -17.65 13.65 3.79
N LYS A 145 -17.63 14.77 3.07
CA LYS A 145 -18.64 15.83 3.17
C LYS A 145 -19.95 15.45 2.44
N ASN A 146 -19.88 14.46 1.53
CA ASN A 146 -21.01 14.01 0.74
C ASN A 146 -21.75 12.89 1.47
N LYS A 147 -23.08 12.89 1.33
CA LYS A 147 -23.93 11.79 1.78
C LYS A 147 -24.21 10.83 0.63
N ILE A 148 -24.26 9.53 0.96
CA ILE A 148 -24.61 8.46 0.03
C ILE A 148 -26.04 8.02 0.31
N LYS A 149 -26.92 8.06 -0.71
CA LYS A 149 -28.28 7.55 -0.61
C LYS A 149 -28.35 6.08 -1.07
N ILE A 150 -28.88 5.21 -0.22
CA ILE A 150 -29.16 3.79 -0.53
C ILE A 150 -30.57 3.46 -0.04
N GLY A 151 -31.49 3.22 -0.97
CA GLY A 151 -32.93 3.15 -0.67
C GLY A 151 -33.40 4.49 -0.09
N ASP A 152 -34.08 4.42 1.04
CA ASP A 152 -34.59 5.59 1.74
C ASP A 152 -33.64 6.17 2.81
N LYS A 153 -32.45 5.57 2.95
CA LYS A 153 -31.47 5.99 3.96
C LYS A 153 -30.33 6.79 3.34
N GLU A 154 -29.89 7.79 4.08
CA GLU A 154 -28.66 8.54 3.79
C GLU A 154 -27.55 8.10 4.75
N TYR A 155 -26.35 7.94 4.20
CA TYR A 155 -25.17 7.52 4.95
C TYR A 155 -24.05 8.56 4.79
N THR A 156 -23.33 8.81 5.87
CA THR A 156 -22.00 9.45 5.85
C THR A 156 -20.93 8.38 5.99
N PHE A 157 -19.69 8.70 5.67
CA PHE A 157 -18.60 7.74 5.82
C PHE A 157 -17.25 8.37 6.11
N THR A 158 -16.39 7.57 6.73
CA THR A 158 -14.99 7.90 6.94
C THR A 158 -14.13 6.77 6.38
N VAL A 159 -13.18 7.12 5.51
CA VAL A 159 -12.11 6.21 5.07
C VAL A 159 -10.94 6.39 6.03
N ILE A 160 -10.42 5.27 6.55
CA ILE A 160 -9.28 5.26 7.48
C ILE A 160 -8.12 4.47 6.88
N GLY A 161 -6.91 4.84 7.24
CA GLY A 161 -5.70 4.11 6.83
C GLY A 161 -4.48 4.59 7.58
N ARG A 162 -3.36 3.93 7.31
CA ARG A 162 -2.07 4.22 7.91
C ARG A 162 -1.04 4.34 6.79
N PHE A 163 -0.32 5.45 6.73
CA PHE A 163 0.79 5.59 5.78
C PHE A 163 2.10 5.10 6.39
N ASP A 164 3.02 4.66 5.55
CA ASP A 164 4.27 4.07 6.03
C ASP A 164 5.26 5.13 6.50
N ALA A 165 5.53 6.18 5.70
CA ALA A 165 6.45 7.24 6.09
C ALA A 165 6.12 8.61 5.48
N LEU A 166 6.46 9.67 6.23
CA LEU A 166 6.36 11.07 5.82
C LEU A 166 7.71 11.76 5.97
N PHE A 167 8.12 12.46 4.93
CA PHE A 167 9.34 13.26 4.88
C PHE A 167 9.02 14.71 4.51
N TYR A 168 9.93 15.61 4.85
CA TYR A 168 9.81 17.03 4.54
C TYR A 168 11.14 17.59 4.00
N ASN A 169 11.07 18.35 2.92
CA ASN A 169 12.22 19.04 2.35
C ASN A 169 12.16 20.52 2.73
N LYS A 170 13.11 20.95 3.56
CA LYS A 170 13.16 22.32 4.08
C LYS A 170 13.45 23.37 3.02
N GLU A 171 14.19 23.01 1.96
CA GLU A 171 14.56 23.93 0.89
C GLU A 171 13.37 24.26 0.00
N THR A 172 12.55 23.25 -0.29
CA THR A 172 11.39 23.38 -1.19
C THR A 172 10.06 23.59 -0.46
N GLY A 173 10.00 23.37 0.85
CA GLY A 173 8.77 23.41 1.65
C GLY A 173 7.81 22.26 1.36
N ARG A 174 8.27 21.16 0.74
CA ARG A 174 7.42 20.07 0.25
C ARG A 174 7.47 18.86 1.15
N TYR A 175 6.31 18.24 1.32
CA TYR A 175 6.18 16.93 1.96
C TYR A 175 6.26 15.81 0.93
N LEU A 176 6.71 14.64 1.39
CA LEU A 176 6.74 13.42 0.60
C LEU A 176 6.17 12.26 1.44
N VAL A 177 5.05 11.71 0.99
CA VAL A 177 4.47 10.48 1.54
C VAL A 177 5.01 9.30 0.76
N ILE A 178 5.54 8.32 1.46
CA ILE A 178 6.07 7.08 0.88
C ILE A 178 5.24 5.90 1.36
N ASP A 179 5.03 4.96 0.46
CA ASP A 179 4.45 3.65 0.70
C ASP A 179 5.45 2.60 0.22
N TRP A 180 5.97 1.79 1.17
CA TRP A 180 6.98 0.77 0.91
C TRP A 180 6.34 -0.50 0.36
N LYS A 181 7.02 -1.16 -0.57
CA LYS A 181 6.61 -2.46 -1.08
C LYS A 181 7.84 -3.38 -1.16
N SER A 182 7.76 -4.54 -0.51
CA SER A 182 8.79 -5.58 -0.52
C SER A 182 8.55 -6.65 -1.60
N SER A 183 7.67 -6.37 -2.56
CA SER A 183 7.39 -7.30 -3.68
C SER A 183 8.53 -7.35 -4.69
N GLY A 184 8.67 -8.46 -5.40
CA GLY A 184 9.70 -8.59 -6.44
C GLY A 184 9.61 -7.54 -7.55
N SER A 185 8.39 -7.17 -7.95
CA SER A 185 8.16 -6.07 -8.93
C SER A 185 6.76 -5.49 -8.77
N ILE A 186 6.59 -4.25 -9.23
CA ILE A 186 5.29 -3.62 -9.38
C ILE A 186 4.92 -3.65 -10.86
N ASP A 187 3.84 -4.37 -11.18
CA ASP A 187 3.34 -4.44 -12.56
C ASP A 187 2.80 -3.07 -13.01
N THR A 188 3.52 -2.41 -13.91
CA THR A 188 3.13 -1.12 -14.52
C THR A 188 2.53 -1.29 -15.91
N MET A 189 2.76 -2.45 -16.54
CA MET A 189 2.28 -2.77 -17.90
C MET A 189 1.29 -3.93 -17.87
N PRO A 190 0.15 -3.81 -18.56
CA PRO A 190 -0.85 -4.87 -18.58
C PRO A 190 -0.37 -6.08 -19.37
N LYS A 191 -0.58 -7.28 -18.82
CA LYS A 191 -0.42 -8.56 -19.52
C LYS A 191 -1.67 -8.89 -20.34
N LYS A 192 -1.60 -9.83 -21.26
CA LYS A 192 -2.67 -10.21 -22.21
C LYS A 192 -4.06 -10.40 -21.55
N TYR A 193 -4.08 -10.90 -20.32
CA TYR A 193 -5.32 -11.21 -19.60
C TYR A 193 -5.62 -10.26 -18.43
N THR A 194 -4.89 -9.14 -18.33
CA THR A 194 -5.15 -8.16 -17.27
C THR A 194 -6.52 -7.51 -17.50
N GLY A 195 -7.44 -7.72 -16.56
CA GLY A 195 -8.76 -7.11 -16.52
C GLY A 195 -8.71 -5.59 -16.27
N ASN A 196 -9.87 -5.00 -16.09
CA ASN A 196 -9.98 -3.63 -15.64
C ASN A 196 -10.43 -3.62 -14.16
N LEU A 197 -10.07 -2.58 -13.44
CA LEU A 197 -10.63 -2.28 -12.15
C LEU A 197 -12.15 -2.12 -12.22
N LEU A 198 -12.82 -2.11 -11.08
CA LEU A 198 -14.29 -2.03 -10.98
C LEU A 198 -14.76 -0.61 -10.67
N GLY A 199 -16.05 -0.38 -10.82
CA GLY A 199 -16.70 0.89 -10.48
C GLY A 199 -16.14 2.07 -11.26
N PRO A 200 -15.91 3.24 -10.62
CA PRO A 200 -15.34 4.41 -11.26
C PRO A 200 -13.95 4.18 -11.83
N ALA A 201 -13.17 3.27 -11.22
CA ALA A 201 -11.81 2.93 -11.64
C ALA A 201 -11.74 2.04 -12.90
N LYS A 202 -12.85 1.62 -13.49
CA LYS A 202 -12.92 0.73 -14.67
C LYS A 202 -12.18 1.22 -15.92
N ILE A 203 -11.79 2.49 -15.96
CA ILE A 203 -10.95 3.07 -17.02
C ILE A 203 -9.50 2.63 -16.91
N TYR A 204 -9.07 2.12 -15.76
CA TYR A 204 -7.73 1.64 -15.49
C TYR A 204 -7.66 0.12 -15.50
N LYS A 205 -6.49 -0.41 -15.83
CA LYS A 205 -6.21 -1.85 -15.73
C LYS A 205 -6.09 -2.27 -14.27
N ASP A 206 -6.46 -3.53 -13.98
CA ASP A 206 -6.32 -4.13 -12.65
C ASP A 206 -4.85 -4.49 -12.40
N LEU A 207 -4.06 -3.46 -12.09
CA LEU A 207 -2.63 -3.53 -11.76
C LEU A 207 -2.40 -2.90 -10.38
N ASN A 208 -1.48 -3.45 -9.64
CA ASN A 208 -1.09 -2.93 -8.32
C ASN A 208 -0.67 -1.47 -8.37
N TRP A 209 -0.03 -1.02 -9.46
CA TRP A 209 0.36 0.38 -9.64
C TRP A 209 -0.81 1.35 -9.53
N TYR A 210 -1.99 1.03 -10.10
CA TYR A 210 -3.18 1.88 -9.99
C TYR A 210 -3.81 1.85 -8.60
N THR A 211 -3.86 0.68 -7.96
CA THR A 211 -4.41 0.55 -6.60
C THR A 211 -3.52 1.23 -5.57
N TYR A 212 -2.19 1.08 -5.66
CA TYR A 212 -1.23 1.79 -4.81
C TYR A 212 -1.27 3.30 -5.02
N THR A 213 -1.44 3.77 -6.26
CA THR A 213 -1.66 5.20 -6.54
C THR A 213 -2.91 5.71 -5.83
N THR A 214 -4.02 4.96 -5.85
CA THR A 214 -5.26 5.31 -5.15
C THR A 214 -5.02 5.39 -3.64
N GLN A 215 -4.26 4.46 -3.08
CA GLN A 215 -3.86 4.45 -1.65
C GLN A 215 -3.07 5.69 -1.28
N LEU A 216 -2.05 6.03 -2.05
CA LEU A 216 -1.23 7.23 -1.84
C LEU A 216 -2.06 8.52 -1.92
N TYR A 217 -2.98 8.61 -2.86
CA TYR A 217 -3.84 9.78 -2.99
C TYR A 217 -4.87 9.87 -1.86
N PHE A 218 -5.30 8.73 -1.30
CA PHE A 218 -6.05 8.76 -0.05
C PHE A 218 -5.21 9.37 1.07
N TYR A 219 -3.96 8.92 1.28
CA TYR A 219 -3.09 9.48 2.33
C TYR A 219 -2.88 10.98 2.17
N LYS A 220 -2.56 11.42 0.96
CA LYS A 220 -2.42 12.82 0.61
C LYS A 220 -3.67 13.63 0.94
N THR A 221 -4.85 13.15 0.54
CA THR A 221 -6.13 13.81 0.80
C THR A 221 -6.43 13.87 2.30
N ALA A 222 -6.25 12.76 3.01
CA ALA A 222 -6.50 12.67 4.44
C ALA A 222 -5.58 13.61 5.23
N LEU A 223 -4.31 13.71 4.89
CA LEU A 223 -3.35 14.62 5.52
C LEU A 223 -3.74 16.09 5.32
N LEU A 224 -4.13 16.47 4.11
CA LEU A 224 -4.52 17.84 3.77
C LEU A 224 -5.86 18.24 4.42
N GLU A 225 -6.89 17.40 4.33
CA GLU A 225 -8.23 17.69 4.86
C GLU A 225 -8.28 17.66 6.40
N SER A 226 -7.37 16.91 7.04
CA SER A 226 -7.29 16.84 8.51
C SER A 226 -6.44 17.94 9.15
N ASN A 227 -5.78 18.80 8.35
CA ASN A 227 -4.82 19.81 8.81
C ASN A 227 -3.70 19.23 9.71
N MET A 228 -3.24 18.02 9.38
CA MET A 228 -2.13 17.37 10.10
C MET A 228 -0.77 17.93 9.68
N LEU A 229 -0.66 18.50 8.48
CA LEU A 229 0.56 19.12 7.98
C LEU A 229 0.58 20.61 8.34
N LYS A 230 1.76 21.12 8.70
CA LYS A 230 1.94 22.54 9.02
C LYS A 230 1.98 23.36 7.72
N ASP A 231 1.32 24.50 7.77
CA ASP A 231 1.41 25.59 6.77
C ASP A 231 1.16 25.17 5.32
N THR A 232 0.53 24.01 5.09
CA THR A 232 0.16 23.61 3.74
C THR A 232 -1.28 23.11 3.66
N THR A 233 -1.98 23.62 2.66
CA THR A 233 -3.32 23.19 2.25
C THR A 233 -3.34 22.89 0.74
N ASP A 234 -2.25 23.21 0.02
CA ASP A 234 -2.13 22.97 -1.42
C ASP A 234 -1.68 21.52 -1.68
N TYR A 235 -2.45 20.83 -2.50
CA TYR A 235 -2.09 19.47 -2.93
C TYR A 235 -0.74 19.39 -3.66
N LYS A 236 -0.21 20.51 -4.18
CA LYS A 236 1.09 20.58 -4.85
C LYS A 236 2.27 20.48 -3.90
N ASP A 237 2.03 20.80 -2.61
CA ASP A 237 3.07 20.76 -1.60
C ASP A 237 3.29 19.37 -1.00
N VAL A 238 2.47 18.40 -1.40
CA VAL A 238 2.57 17.01 -0.95
C VAL A 238 2.80 16.09 -2.14
N ASP A 239 4.01 15.60 -2.26
CA ASP A 239 4.38 14.54 -3.19
C ASP A 239 4.06 13.15 -2.61
N VAL A 240 3.88 12.19 -3.48
CA VAL A 240 3.65 10.79 -3.09
C VAL A 240 4.50 9.85 -3.95
N ARG A 241 5.02 8.76 -3.37
CA ARG A 241 5.82 7.76 -4.07
C ARG A 241 5.53 6.35 -3.56
N ILE A 242 5.51 5.41 -4.49
CA ILE A 242 5.62 3.99 -4.19
C ILE A 242 7.09 3.64 -4.29
N VAL A 243 7.68 3.07 -3.26
CA VAL A 243 9.09 2.65 -3.29
C VAL A 243 9.14 1.15 -3.14
N ASN A 244 9.57 0.46 -4.18
CA ASN A 244 9.74 -0.98 -4.17
C ASN A 244 11.16 -1.32 -3.73
N LEU A 245 11.25 -2.13 -2.69
CA LEU A 245 12.45 -2.59 -2.03
C LEU A 245 12.49 -4.13 -2.15
N PRO A 246 12.85 -4.68 -3.33
CA PRO A 246 12.78 -6.12 -3.59
C PRO A 246 13.90 -6.91 -2.90
N ASP A 247 13.81 -8.22 -2.97
CA ASP A 247 14.83 -9.17 -2.48
C ASP A 247 15.92 -9.51 -3.53
N HIS A 248 16.02 -8.71 -4.57
CA HIS A 248 16.99 -8.85 -5.68
C HIS A 248 17.20 -7.51 -6.38
N ASP A 249 18.28 -7.38 -7.14
CA ASP A 249 18.50 -6.21 -7.97
C ASP A 249 17.65 -6.24 -9.24
N PHE A 250 17.24 -5.07 -9.72
CA PHE A 250 16.60 -4.92 -11.02
C PHE A 250 17.62 -5.18 -12.15
N GLU A 251 17.13 -5.39 -13.38
CA GLU A 251 17.96 -5.66 -14.55
C GLU A 251 19.04 -4.59 -14.82
N ASP A 252 18.80 -3.36 -14.42
CA ASP A 252 19.74 -2.24 -14.50
C ASP A 252 20.74 -2.18 -13.34
N GLY A 253 20.70 -3.15 -12.43
CA GLY A 253 21.57 -3.25 -11.25
C GLY A 253 21.14 -2.37 -10.06
N ASN A 254 20.01 -1.66 -10.15
CA ASN A 254 19.49 -0.89 -9.02
C ASN A 254 18.83 -1.80 -7.98
N PRO A 255 19.11 -1.59 -6.66
CA PRO A 255 18.51 -2.40 -5.62
C PRO A 255 17.06 -1.99 -5.28
N TYR A 256 16.61 -0.82 -5.70
CA TYR A 256 15.24 -0.33 -5.49
C TYR A 256 14.66 0.33 -6.74
N CYS A 257 13.34 0.49 -6.76
CA CYS A 257 12.67 1.30 -7.76
C CYS A 257 11.64 2.24 -7.13
N SER A 258 11.68 3.53 -7.52
CA SER A 258 10.72 4.53 -7.07
C SER A 258 9.73 4.86 -8.19
N TYR A 259 8.45 4.60 -7.96
CA TYR A 259 7.39 4.83 -8.94
C TYR A 259 6.61 6.10 -8.63
N SER A 260 6.44 6.92 -9.66
CA SER A 260 5.46 7.99 -9.64
C SER A 260 4.05 7.43 -9.68
N PRO A 261 3.04 8.18 -9.22
CA PRO A 261 1.64 7.78 -9.36
C PRO A 261 1.26 7.44 -10.80
N ALA A 262 0.40 6.42 -10.97
CA ALA A 262 -0.06 5.92 -12.26
C ALA A 262 -0.96 6.91 -13.03
N TYR A 263 -1.57 7.86 -12.30
CA TYR A 263 -2.45 8.90 -12.84
C TYR A 263 -2.36 10.18 -12.01
N HIS A 264 -2.83 11.29 -12.57
CA HIS A 264 -2.82 12.57 -11.86
C HIS A 264 -3.84 12.59 -10.72
N TYR A 265 -3.50 13.29 -9.63
CA TYR A 265 -4.41 13.50 -8.52
C TYR A 265 -5.71 14.18 -8.98
N ASN A 266 -6.82 13.56 -8.63
CA ASN A 266 -8.16 14.07 -8.90
C ASN A 266 -9.07 13.72 -7.70
N LYS A 267 -9.44 14.72 -6.93
CA LYS A 267 -10.26 14.54 -5.72
C LYS A 267 -11.64 13.98 -6.03
N ASP A 268 -12.31 14.49 -7.08
CA ASP A 268 -13.66 14.03 -7.45
C ASP A 268 -13.66 12.55 -7.88
N PHE A 269 -12.60 12.15 -8.60
CA PHE A 269 -12.42 10.74 -8.92
C PHE A 269 -12.22 9.89 -7.66
N LEU A 270 -11.39 10.34 -6.73
CA LEU A 270 -11.13 9.64 -5.47
C LEU A 270 -12.41 9.54 -4.61
N ASP A 271 -13.19 10.61 -4.50
CA ASP A 271 -14.48 10.62 -3.82
C ASP A 271 -15.44 9.59 -4.44
N SER A 272 -15.49 9.52 -5.78
CA SER A 272 -16.33 8.54 -6.48
C SER A 272 -15.92 7.09 -6.22
N VAL A 273 -14.61 6.83 -6.05
CA VAL A 273 -14.06 5.53 -5.66
C VAL A 273 -14.50 5.16 -4.25
N PHE A 274 -14.41 6.09 -3.31
CA PHE A 274 -14.82 5.85 -1.92
C PHE A 274 -16.32 5.60 -1.82
N GLU A 275 -17.14 6.41 -2.48
CA GLU A 275 -18.60 6.20 -2.53
C GLU A 275 -18.96 4.83 -3.10
N PHE A 276 -18.31 4.40 -4.18
CA PHE A 276 -18.50 3.07 -4.76
C PHE A 276 -18.20 1.96 -3.75
N ALA A 277 -17.06 2.05 -3.06
CA ALA A 277 -16.63 1.06 -2.08
C ALA A 277 -17.60 0.99 -0.89
N VAL A 278 -18.04 2.12 -0.38
CA VAL A 278 -19.01 2.20 0.72
C VAL A 278 -20.37 1.62 0.32
N LYS A 279 -20.87 1.94 -0.87
CA LYS A 279 -22.10 1.32 -1.43
C LYS A 279 -21.98 -0.20 -1.50
N LYS A 280 -20.83 -0.68 -2.00
CA LYS A 280 -20.55 -2.13 -2.07
C LYS A 280 -20.50 -2.78 -0.69
N LYS A 281 -19.85 -2.14 0.30
CA LYS A 281 -19.82 -2.62 1.68
C LYS A 281 -21.23 -2.75 2.26
N ILE A 282 -22.05 -1.71 2.19
CA ILE A 282 -23.41 -1.72 2.73
C ILE A 282 -24.26 -2.83 2.10
N LEU A 283 -24.15 -3.01 0.77
CA LEU A 283 -24.88 -4.05 0.05
C LEU A 283 -24.43 -5.47 0.44
N LEU A 284 -23.14 -5.67 0.71
CA LEU A 284 -22.62 -6.96 1.15
C LEU A 284 -23.03 -7.26 2.59
N ASP A 285 -22.96 -6.28 3.49
CA ASP A 285 -23.35 -6.43 4.89
C ASP A 285 -24.87 -6.72 5.01
N SER A 286 -25.69 -6.10 4.17
CA SER A 286 -27.14 -6.36 4.14
C SER A 286 -27.52 -7.77 3.67
N LYS A 287 -26.66 -8.44 2.87
CA LYS A 287 -26.86 -9.82 2.42
C LYS A 287 -26.49 -10.87 3.48
N LYS A 288 -25.60 -10.51 4.42
CA LYS A 288 -25.20 -11.41 5.52
C LYS A 288 -26.24 -11.50 6.63
N ILE A 289 -27.18 -10.56 6.66
CA ILE A 289 -28.24 -10.50 7.70
C ILE A 289 -29.49 -11.26 7.26
N LYS A 290 -29.59 -11.69 6.00
CA LYS A 290 -30.65 -12.52 5.45
C LYS A 290 -30.23 -14.00 5.39
#